data_05db41f64df40e66c5db9b4c50812dca
#
_entry.id   05db41f64df40e66c5db9b4c50812dca
#
_cell.length_a   1.000
_cell.length_b   1.000
_cell.length_c   1.000
_cell.angle_alpha   90.00
_cell.angle_beta   90.00
_cell.angle_gamma   90.00
#
_symmetry.space_group_name_H-M   'P 1'
#
loop_
_entity.id
_entity.type
_entity.pdbx_description
1 polymer ?
#
loop_
_entity_poly.entity_id
_entity_poly.type
_entity_poly.pdbx_seq_one_letter_code
_entity_poly.pdbx_strand_id
1 'polypeptide(L)'
;RAVERARSAFADSAQDLAGSKLTFERFVAGEENMLAFEAAKQVADGENKGYNPLFIYGKSGLGKTHLLRAIQNYVVLNDPSRLCVYRTAGEFVEDYRIASNNKETSARSALSNNYQNVDILIIDDVQNMHTAAGSIRFFFETFNALTARDKQIVLAADRSPSQLGMGDSKFDERDTSRMDSGVTVSSQVPNYELKLNLINAFYERMHQDSEQEHVAGMSGTISEDMRQLMAERSGTNIRVIEGFVQTCLMNATRKEQKGGALNREDIVRLANSK
;
A
#
# COMPACT_ATOMS: atom_id res chain seq x y z
N ARG A 1 16.82 -24.66 -5.43
CA ARG A 1 17.06 -24.18 -6.82
C ARG A 1 15.90 -23.38 -7.40
N ALA A 2 14.62 -23.86 -7.33
CA ALA A 2 13.47 -23.12 -7.87
C ALA A 2 13.20 -21.84 -7.07
N VAL A 3 13.19 -21.92 -5.74
CA VAL A 3 13.01 -20.76 -4.84
C VAL A 3 14.14 -19.74 -5.00
N GLU A 4 15.39 -20.19 -5.17
CA GLU A 4 16.53 -19.30 -5.40
C GLU A 4 16.42 -18.56 -6.74
N ARG A 5 15.92 -19.22 -7.79
CA ARG A 5 15.63 -18.55 -9.07
C ARG A 5 14.53 -17.51 -8.93
N ALA A 6 13.46 -17.84 -8.23
CA ALA A 6 12.39 -16.89 -7.94
C ALA A 6 12.90 -15.70 -7.13
N ARG A 7 13.71 -15.93 -6.09
CA ARG A 7 14.33 -14.88 -5.29
C ARG A 7 15.22 -13.96 -6.13
N SER A 8 16.02 -14.52 -7.03
CA SER A 8 16.83 -13.73 -7.95
C SER A 8 16.00 -12.95 -8.96
N ALA A 9 14.94 -13.56 -9.48
CA ALA A 9 14.05 -12.91 -10.46
C ALA A 9 13.25 -11.74 -9.86
N PHE A 10 12.96 -11.77 -8.56
CA PHE A 10 12.23 -10.71 -7.85
C PHE A 10 13.11 -9.89 -6.91
N ALA A 11 14.42 -9.87 -7.12
CA ALA A 11 15.34 -9.11 -6.28
C ALA A 11 15.06 -7.60 -6.29
N ASP A 12 14.55 -7.06 -7.39
CA ASP A 12 14.11 -5.67 -7.53
C ASP A 12 12.97 -5.32 -6.55
N SER A 13 12.03 -6.23 -6.34
CA SER A 13 10.93 -6.04 -5.39
C SER A 13 11.40 -5.79 -3.95
N ALA A 14 12.55 -6.32 -3.56
CA ALA A 14 13.14 -6.14 -2.24
C ALA A 14 14.11 -4.95 -2.15
N GLN A 15 14.67 -4.50 -3.26
CA GLN A 15 15.63 -3.38 -3.27
C GLN A 15 15.00 -2.05 -2.86
N ASP A 16 13.73 -1.84 -3.20
CA ASP A 16 12.97 -0.64 -2.83
C ASP A 16 12.63 -0.54 -1.35
N LEU A 17 12.93 -1.59 -0.55
CA LEU A 17 12.63 -1.62 0.88
C LEU A 17 13.72 -0.98 1.76
N ALA A 18 14.94 -0.85 1.25
CA ALA A 18 16.03 -0.24 2.00
C ALA A 18 15.70 1.24 2.31
N GLY A 19 15.42 1.53 3.57
CA GLY A 19 14.99 2.87 4.01
C GLY A 19 13.51 3.19 3.79
N SER A 20 12.70 2.21 3.40
CA SER A 20 11.24 2.40 3.26
C SER A 20 10.62 2.78 4.60
N LYS A 21 9.81 3.84 4.57
CA LYS A 21 9.03 4.33 5.72
C LYS A 21 7.64 3.66 5.81
N LEU A 22 7.31 2.74 4.90
CA LEU A 22 6.02 2.04 4.84
C LEU A 22 6.03 0.79 5.74
N THR A 23 6.02 1.03 7.04
CA THR A 23 6.05 -0.01 8.09
C THR A 23 4.76 0.00 8.91
N PHE A 24 4.51 -1.06 9.67
CA PHE A 24 3.36 -1.11 10.59
C PHE A 24 3.46 -0.06 11.70
N GLU A 25 4.65 0.23 12.18
CA GLU A 25 4.89 1.22 13.24
C GLU A 25 4.54 2.64 12.78
N ARG A 26 4.67 2.91 11.48
CA ARG A 26 4.33 4.20 10.89
C ARG A 26 2.90 4.30 10.40
N PHE A 27 2.15 3.20 10.40
CA PHE A 27 0.73 3.21 10.02
C PHE A 27 -0.12 3.77 11.17
N VAL A 28 -0.98 4.73 10.85
CA VAL A 28 -1.91 5.32 11.82
C VAL A 28 -3.24 4.60 11.71
N ALA A 29 -3.55 3.76 12.70
CA ALA A 29 -4.78 2.99 12.76
C ALA A 29 -5.88 3.74 13.51
N GLY A 30 -7.09 3.65 13.02
CA GLY A 30 -8.33 4.14 13.63
C GLY A 30 -9.47 3.16 13.33
N GLU A 31 -10.68 3.43 13.79
CA GLU A 31 -11.83 2.54 13.55
C GLU A 31 -12.03 2.23 12.06
N GLU A 32 -11.75 3.19 11.18
CA GLU A 32 -11.99 3.11 9.75
C GLU A 32 -11.07 2.11 9.02
N ASN A 33 -9.92 1.79 9.59
CA ASN A 33 -8.92 0.94 8.97
C ASN A 33 -8.34 -0.14 9.89
N MET A 34 -8.85 -0.27 11.12
CA MET A 34 -8.32 -1.18 12.14
C MET A 34 -8.37 -2.64 11.67
N LEU A 35 -9.48 -3.08 11.08
CA LEU A 35 -9.61 -4.46 10.61
C LEU A 35 -8.60 -4.77 9.49
N ALA A 36 -8.37 -3.83 8.58
CA ALA A 36 -7.36 -3.98 7.54
C ALA A 36 -5.94 -4.04 8.13
N PHE A 37 -5.65 -3.20 9.11
CA PHE A 37 -4.37 -3.18 9.81
C PHE A 37 -4.10 -4.50 10.56
N GLU A 38 -5.06 -4.98 11.36
CA GLU A 38 -4.95 -6.23 12.09
C GLU A 38 -4.81 -7.44 11.17
N ALA A 39 -5.62 -7.51 10.08
CA ALA A 39 -5.53 -8.57 9.09
C ALA A 39 -4.16 -8.58 8.41
N ALA A 40 -3.63 -7.42 8.04
CA ALA A 40 -2.30 -7.31 7.44
C ALA A 40 -1.19 -7.80 8.39
N LYS A 41 -1.28 -7.47 9.68
CA LYS A 41 -0.35 -7.98 10.69
C LYS A 41 -0.41 -9.49 10.85
N GLN A 42 -1.61 -10.07 10.91
CA GLN A 42 -1.80 -11.52 10.98
C GLN A 42 -1.17 -12.26 9.79
N VAL A 43 -1.32 -11.70 8.59
CA VAL A 43 -0.68 -12.24 7.38
C VAL A 43 0.84 -12.13 7.47
N ALA A 44 1.37 -11.00 7.92
CA ALA A 44 2.81 -10.79 8.05
C ALA A 44 3.45 -11.76 9.06
N ASP A 45 2.81 -11.98 10.21
CA ASP A 45 3.25 -12.94 11.22
C ASP A 45 3.23 -14.38 10.70
N GLY A 46 2.32 -14.72 9.79
CA GLY A 46 2.23 -16.04 9.16
C GLY A 46 1.65 -17.15 10.04
N GLU A 47 1.14 -16.81 11.22
CA GLU A 47 0.58 -17.78 12.16
C GLU A 47 -0.83 -18.23 11.79
N ASN A 48 -1.60 -17.35 11.15
CA ASN A 48 -3.00 -17.59 10.81
C ASN A 48 -3.19 -17.83 9.31
N LYS A 49 -3.45 -19.08 8.93
CA LYS A 49 -3.72 -19.47 7.53
C LYS A 49 -5.14 -19.14 7.05
N GLY A 50 -6.03 -18.68 7.93
CA GLY A 50 -7.43 -18.36 7.60
C GLY A 50 -7.60 -17.07 6.77
N TYR A 51 -6.55 -16.26 6.66
CA TYR A 51 -6.56 -14.98 5.94
C TYR A 51 -6.04 -15.10 4.49
N ASN A 52 -6.40 -16.14 3.79
CA ASN A 52 -5.90 -16.38 2.43
C ASN A 52 -7.03 -16.64 1.41
N PRO A 53 -7.20 -15.80 0.41
CA PRO A 53 -6.51 -14.53 0.20
C PRO A 53 -6.97 -13.46 1.20
N LEU A 54 -6.10 -12.49 1.50
CA LEU A 54 -6.47 -11.23 2.12
C LEU A 54 -6.76 -10.21 1.02
N PHE A 55 -7.97 -9.65 1.00
CA PHE A 55 -8.38 -8.62 0.05
C PHE A 55 -8.68 -7.32 0.80
N ILE A 56 -7.92 -6.27 0.52
CA ILE A 56 -8.11 -4.94 1.12
C ILE A 56 -8.61 -4.00 0.04
N TYR A 57 -9.77 -3.37 0.26
CA TYR A 57 -10.30 -2.42 -0.70
C TYR A 57 -10.69 -1.09 -0.05
N GLY A 58 -10.79 -0.07 -0.86
CA GLY A 58 -11.17 1.29 -0.46
C GLY A 58 -10.69 2.30 -1.48
N LYS A 59 -11.22 3.50 -1.42
CA LYS A 59 -10.86 4.60 -2.31
C LYS A 59 -9.35 4.83 -2.34
N SER A 60 -8.87 5.46 -3.40
CA SER A 60 -7.46 5.84 -3.53
C SER A 60 -7.03 6.75 -2.37
N GLY A 61 -5.79 6.57 -1.90
CA GLY A 61 -5.21 7.40 -0.85
C GLY A 61 -5.67 7.06 0.57
N LEU A 62 -6.16 5.85 0.84
CA LEU A 62 -6.59 5.39 2.17
C LEU A 62 -5.59 4.43 2.86
N GLY A 63 -4.34 4.38 2.40
CA GLY A 63 -3.28 3.64 3.09
C GLY A 63 -3.17 2.15 2.71
N LYS A 64 -3.89 1.66 1.68
CA LYS A 64 -3.79 0.26 1.24
C LYS A 64 -2.37 -0.14 0.87
N THR A 65 -1.73 0.62 0.01
CA THR A 65 -0.32 0.39 -0.39
C THR A 65 0.62 0.38 0.80
N HIS A 66 0.40 1.26 1.79
CA HIS A 66 1.18 1.28 3.03
C HIS A 66 1.08 -0.07 3.75
N LEU A 67 -0.13 -0.60 3.92
CA LEU A 67 -0.32 -1.91 4.58
C LEU A 67 0.33 -3.06 3.80
N LEU A 68 0.21 -3.07 2.48
CA LEU A 68 0.83 -4.09 1.64
C LEU A 68 2.37 -4.04 1.72
N ARG A 69 2.95 -2.85 1.66
CA ARG A 69 4.39 -2.65 1.84
C ARG A 69 4.84 -2.94 3.27
N ALA A 70 4.01 -2.66 4.28
CA ALA A 70 4.30 -3.00 5.66
C ALA A 70 4.40 -4.52 5.87
N ILE A 71 3.54 -5.31 5.22
CA ILE A 71 3.64 -6.77 5.21
C ILE A 71 5.01 -7.20 4.64
N GLN A 72 5.37 -6.68 3.48
CA GLN A 72 6.64 -7.02 2.83
C GLN A 72 7.85 -6.63 3.70
N ASN A 73 7.87 -5.42 4.24
CA ASN A 73 8.92 -4.93 5.14
C ASN A 73 9.06 -5.83 6.37
N TYR A 74 7.95 -6.18 6.99
CA TYR A 74 7.94 -7.02 8.18
C TYR A 74 8.53 -8.41 7.89
N VAL A 75 8.10 -9.04 6.81
CA VAL A 75 8.58 -10.39 6.43
C VAL A 75 10.07 -10.37 6.10
N VAL A 76 10.54 -9.39 5.33
CA VAL A 76 11.96 -9.28 4.96
C VAL A 76 12.85 -9.10 6.19
N LEU A 77 12.39 -8.34 7.19
CA LEU A 77 13.15 -8.06 8.41
C LEU A 77 13.08 -9.19 9.44
N ASN A 78 11.92 -9.83 9.61
CA ASN A 78 11.70 -10.78 10.70
C ASN A 78 11.76 -12.24 10.27
N ASP A 79 11.45 -12.54 9.01
CA ASP A 79 11.52 -13.90 8.45
C ASP A 79 12.01 -13.89 6.98
N PRO A 80 13.31 -13.61 6.75
CA PRO A 80 13.87 -13.51 5.40
C PRO A 80 13.91 -14.86 4.66
N SER A 81 13.60 -15.96 5.33
CA SER A 81 13.46 -17.27 4.68
C SER A 81 12.23 -17.35 3.78
N ARG A 82 11.16 -16.60 4.13
CA ARG A 82 9.94 -16.48 3.32
C ARG A 82 10.17 -15.49 2.19
N LEU A 83 9.90 -15.90 0.97
CA LEU A 83 9.96 -15.03 -0.21
C LEU A 83 8.63 -14.27 -0.34
N CYS A 84 8.65 -13.00 0.00
CA CYS A 84 7.52 -12.08 -0.13
C CYS A 84 7.74 -11.15 -1.33
N VAL A 85 6.86 -11.23 -2.32
CA VAL A 85 6.94 -10.46 -3.56
C VAL A 85 5.77 -9.49 -3.64
N TYR A 86 6.08 -8.22 -3.83
CA TYR A 86 5.12 -7.16 -4.11
C TYR A 86 5.19 -6.79 -5.59
N ARG A 87 4.03 -6.69 -6.23
CA ARG A 87 3.83 -6.15 -7.57
C ARG A 87 2.58 -5.27 -7.59
N THR A 88 2.62 -4.20 -8.33
CA THR A 88 1.38 -3.58 -8.80
C THR A 88 0.77 -4.44 -9.90
N ALA A 89 -0.54 -4.32 -10.12
CA ALA A 89 -1.19 -5.03 -11.24
C ALA A 89 -0.55 -4.64 -12.58
N GLY A 90 -0.11 -3.39 -12.74
CA GLY A 90 0.60 -2.94 -13.94
C GLY A 90 1.92 -3.67 -14.16
N GLU A 91 2.73 -3.82 -13.12
CA GLU A 91 4.00 -4.59 -13.18
C GLU A 91 3.75 -6.06 -13.47
N PHE A 92 2.74 -6.65 -12.86
CA PHE A 92 2.35 -8.05 -13.11
C PHE A 92 1.92 -8.28 -14.56
N VAL A 93 1.09 -7.38 -15.12
CA VAL A 93 0.68 -7.40 -16.52
C VAL A 93 1.88 -7.24 -17.46
N GLU A 94 2.83 -6.37 -17.12
CA GLU A 94 4.03 -6.14 -17.91
C GLU A 94 4.97 -7.37 -17.89
N ASP A 95 5.18 -7.99 -16.74
CA ASP A 95 5.94 -9.24 -16.62
C ASP A 95 5.37 -10.32 -17.56
N TYR A 96 4.05 -10.48 -17.56
CA TYR A 96 3.37 -11.42 -18.44
C TYR A 96 3.52 -11.04 -19.93
N ARG A 97 3.38 -9.75 -20.25
CA ARG A 97 3.51 -9.24 -21.62
C ARG A 97 4.91 -9.49 -22.19
N ILE A 98 5.93 -9.17 -21.40
CA ILE A 98 7.34 -9.40 -21.78
C ILE A 98 7.59 -10.89 -22.04
N ALA A 99 7.18 -11.76 -21.12
CA ALA A 99 7.36 -13.19 -21.25
C ALA A 99 6.57 -13.79 -22.43
N SER A 100 5.37 -13.24 -22.74
CA SER A 100 4.53 -13.69 -23.84
C SER A 100 5.05 -13.25 -25.21
N ASN A 101 5.73 -12.10 -25.27
CA ASN A 101 6.32 -11.56 -26.50
C ASN A 101 7.74 -12.11 -26.76
N ASN A 102 8.31 -12.82 -25.81
CA ASN A 102 9.60 -13.45 -26.00
C ASN A 102 9.50 -14.63 -26.99
N LYS A 103 10.42 -14.70 -27.94
CA LYS A 103 10.48 -15.78 -28.93
C LYS A 103 10.82 -17.15 -28.32
N GLU A 104 11.39 -17.15 -27.12
CA GLU A 104 11.66 -18.39 -26.37
C GLU A 104 10.40 -18.84 -25.62
N THR A 105 9.85 -19.98 -26.03
CA THR A 105 8.71 -20.62 -25.37
C THR A 105 8.95 -20.91 -23.87
N SER A 106 10.21 -20.98 -23.46
CA SER A 106 10.63 -21.18 -22.07
C SER A 106 10.38 -19.94 -21.16
N ALA A 107 10.27 -18.74 -21.72
CA ALA A 107 10.15 -17.50 -20.93
C ALA A 107 8.85 -17.47 -20.09
N ARG A 108 7.72 -17.85 -20.68
CA ARG A 108 6.44 -17.94 -19.95
C ARG A 108 6.46 -18.99 -18.85
N SER A 109 7.05 -20.15 -19.13
CA SER A 109 7.21 -21.22 -18.15
C SER A 109 8.14 -20.81 -17.01
N ALA A 110 9.21 -20.10 -17.31
CA ALA A 110 10.12 -19.55 -16.30
C ALA A 110 9.40 -18.52 -15.41
N LEU A 111 8.64 -17.60 -15.99
CA LEU A 111 7.85 -16.60 -15.25
C LEU A 111 6.83 -17.29 -14.34
N SER A 112 6.07 -18.26 -14.88
CA SER A 112 5.09 -19.05 -14.12
C SER A 112 5.76 -19.76 -12.94
N ASN A 113 6.89 -20.42 -13.17
CA ASN A 113 7.64 -21.10 -12.11
C ASN A 113 8.13 -20.13 -11.03
N ASN A 114 8.58 -18.94 -11.40
CA ASN A 114 9.02 -17.94 -10.43
C ASN A 114 7.88 -17.48 -9.53
N TYR A 115 6.73 -17.10 -10.09
CA TYR A 115 5.56 -16.70 -9.30
C TYR A 115 5.00 -17.82 -8.43
N GLN A 116 5.04 -19.08 -8.89
CA GLN A 116 4.55 -20.23 -8.12
C GLN A 116 5.49 -20.69 -6.98
N ASN A 117 6.69 -20.12 -6.88
CA ASN A 117 7.67 -20.44 -5.85
C ASN A 117 7.87 -19.31 -4.83
N VAL A 118 6.97 -18.33 -4.77
CA VAL A 118 6.93 -17.34 -3.70
C VAL A 118 6.16 -17.89 -2.50
N ASP A 119 6.44 -17.36 -1.30
CA ASP A 119 5.70 -17.68 -0.08
C ASP A 119 4.53 -16.75 0.16
N ILE A 120 4.69 -15.48 -0.22
CA ILE A 120 3.65 -14.46 -0.19
C ILE A 120 3.68 -13.69 -1.50
N LEU A 121 2.55 -13.65 -2.20
CA LEU A 121 2.34 -12.81 -3.39
C LEU A 121 1.39 -11.66 -3.04
N ILE A 122 1.89 -10.45 -3.19
CA ILE A 122 1.13 -9.22 -2.97
C ILE A 122 0.91 -8.52 -4.31
N ILE A 123 -0.35 -8.32 -4.69
CA ILE A 123 -0.72 -7.54 -5.88
C ILE A 123 -1.52 -6.32 -5.46
N ASP A 124 -0.98 -5.15 -5.75
CA ASP A 124 -1.62 -3.87 -5.48
C ASP A 124 -2.35 -3.34 -6.73
N ASP A 125 -3.37 -2.52 -6.52
CA ASP A 125 -4.16 -1.89 -7.59
C ASP A 125 -4.74 -2.89 -8.61
N VAL A 126 -5.32 -3.98 -8.10
CA VAL A 126 -5.87 -5.08 -8.92
C VAL A 126 -6.86 -4.59 -9.98
N GLN A 127 -7.59 -3.49 -9.75
CA GLN A 127 -8.50 -2.88 -10.73
C GLN A 127 -7.81 -2.54 -12.06
N ASN A 128 -6.51 -2.28 -12.05
CA ASN A 128 -5.77 -1.91 -13.27
C ASN A 128 -5.54 -3.08 -14.24
N MET A 129 -5.87 -4.30 -13.82
CA MET A 129 -5.77 -5.49 -14.70
C MET A 129 -7.12 -5.87 -15.35
N HIS A 130 -8.18 -5.11 -15.12
CA HIS A 130 -9.56 -5.46 -15.48
C HIS A 130 -9.81 -5.70 -16.98
N THR A 131 -8.98 -5.15 -17.86
CA THR A 131 -9.10 -5.32 -19.33
C THR A 131 -8.07 -6.30 -19.90
N ALA A 132 -7.14 -6.78 -19.11
CA ALA A 132 -6.03 -7.61 -19.55
C ALA A 132 -6.35 -9.12 -19.44
N ALA A 133 -7.24 -9.62 -20.31
CA ALA A 133 -7.76 -10.99 -20.21
C ALA A 133 -6.69 -12.10 -20.13
N GLY A 134 -5.60 -11.99 -20.89
CA GLY A 134 -4.48 -12.93 -20.82
C GLY A 134 -3.75 -12.91 -19.50
N SER A 135 -3.50 -11.71 -18.96
CA SER A 135 -2.88 -11.51 -17.66
C SER A 135 -3.78 -11.95 -16.51
N ILE A 136 -5.10 -11.75 -16.61
CA ILE A 136 -6.08 -12.25 -15.63
C ILE A 136 -6.06 -13.79 -15.58
N ARG A 137 -6.01 -14.44 -16.73
CA ARG A 137 -5.89 -15.91 -16.78
C ARG A 137 -4.60 -16.38 -16.11
N PHE A 138 -3.49 -15.79 -16.47
CA PHE A 138 -2.20 -16.09 -15.88
C PHE A 138 -2.18 -15.84 -14.35
N PHE A 139 -2.81 -14.75 -13.90
CA PHE A 139 -2.96 -14.45 -12.48
C PHE A 139 -3.72 -15.55 -11.74
N PHE A 140 -4.86 -16.03 -12.27
CA PHE A 140 -5.62 -17.08 -11.59
C PHE A 140 -4.99 -18.47 -11.71
N GLU A 141 -4.19 -18.75 -12.73
CA GLU A 141 -3.33 -19.94 -12.77
C GLU A 141 -2.30 -19.89 -11.62
N THR A 142 -1.67 -18.75 -11.42
CA THR A 142 -0.75 -18.50 -10.30
C THR A 142 -1.47 -18.57 -8.94
N PHE A 143 -2.63 -17.94 -8.84
CA PHE A 143 -3.48 -17.95 -7.65
C PHE A 143 -3.83 -19.39 -7.22
N ASN A 144 -4.30 -20.21 -8.15
CA ASN A 144 -4.64 -21.60 -7.88
C ASN A 144 -3.41 -22.42 -7.45
N ALA A 145 -2.27 -22.22 -8.10
CA ALA A 145 -1.04 -22.92 -7.76
C ALA A 145 -0.52 -22.55 -6.36
N LEU A 146 -0.61 -21.29 -5.98
CA LEU A 146 -0.21 -20.82 -4.65
C LEU A 146 -1.17 -21.31 -3.56
N THR A 147 -2.48 -21.21 -3.77
CA THR A 147 -3.46 -21.68 -2.78
C THR A 147 -3.41 -23.19 -2.58
N ALA A 148 -3.16 -23.97 -3.62
CA ALA A 148 -2.96 -25.41 -3.52
C ALA A 148 -1.74 -25.83 -2.69
N ARG A 149 -0.79 -24.91 -2.47
CA ARG A 149 0.43 -25.11 -1.67
C ARG A 149 0.40 -24.35 -0.35
N ASP A 150 -0.75 -23.89 0.09
CA ASP A 150 -0.93 -23.05 1.30
C ASP A 150 -0.04 -21.79 1.31
N LYS A 151 0.25 -21.24 0.13
CA LYS A 151 0.99 -19.98 0.01
C LYS A 151 0.03 -18.80 0.11
N GLN A 152 0.50 -17.71 0.73
CA GLN A 152 -0.32 -16.53 1.02
C GLN A 152 -0.46 -15.62 -0.21
N ILE A 153 -1.69 -15.14 -0.43
CA ILE A 153 -2.00 -14.10 -1.41
C ILE A 153 -2.62 -12.91 -0.70
N VAL A 154 -2.14 -11.72 -1.04
CA VAL A 154 -2.66 -10.44 -0.57
C VAL A 154 -2.98 -9.56 -1.76
N LEU A 155 -4.21 -9.05 -1.83
CA LEU A 155 -4.70 -8.23 -2.91
C LEU A 155 -5.21 -6.89 -2.37
N ALA A 156 -5.01 -5.82 -3.12
CA ALA A 156 -5.64 -4.53 -2.85
C ALA A 156 -6.23 -3.93 -4.10
N ALA A 157 -7.37 -3.25 -3.94
CA ALA A 157 -8.07 -2.58 -5.02
C ALA A 157 -8.81 -1.33 -4.54
N ASP A 158 -9.21 -0.48 -5.47
CA ASP A 158 -10.03 0.72 -5.18
C ASP A 158 -11.50 0.39 -4.91
N ARG A 159 -11.92 -0.87 -5.11
CA ARG A 159 -13.29 -1.37 -4.97
C ARG A 159 -13.32 -2.82 -4.53
N SER A 160 -14.49 -3.30 -4.07
CA SER A 160 -14.68 -4.68 -3.64
C SER A 160 -14.55 -5.69 -4.78
N PRO A 161 -14.33 -7.00 -4.47
CA PRO A 161 -14.26 -8.04 -5.51
C PRO A 161 -15.49 -8.06 -6.43
N SER A 162 -16.71 -7.94 -5.89
CA SER A 162 -17.93 -7.90 -6.69
C SER A 162 -17.98 -6.72 -7.65
N GLN A 163 -17.51 -5.56 -7.23
CA GLN A 163 -17.43 -4.35 -8.07
C GLN A 163 -16.37 -4.46 -9.18
N LEU A 164 -15.31 -5.24 -8.96
CA LEU A 164 -14.29 -5.50 -9.99
C LEU A 164 -14.85 -6.24 -11.21
N GLY A 165 -15.89 -7.05 -11.04
CA GLY A 165 -16.56 -7.78 -12.12
C GLY A 165 -17.60 -6.97 -12.89
N MET A 166 -17.86 -5.71 -12.52
CA MET A 166 -18.89 -4.88 -13.16
C MET A 166 -18.37 -4.15 -14.40
N GLY A 167 -19.31 -3.76 -15.28
CA GLY A 167 -19.04 -2.99 -16.50
C GLY A 167 -18.28 -3.82 -17.54
N ASP A 168 -17.30 -3.20 -18.21
CA ASP A 168 -16.50 -3.82 -19.27
C ASP A 168 -15.33 -4.66 -18.72
N SER A 169 -15.37 -5.03 -17.45
CA SER A 169 -14.35 -5.85 -16.82
C SER A 169 -14.24 -7.23 -17.46
N LYS A 170 -13.02 -7.73 -17.56
CA LYS A 170 -12.72 -9.11 -17.96
C LYS A 170 -12.62 -10.08 -16.78
N PHE A 171 -12.79 -9.60 -15.55
CA PHE A 171 -13.02 -10.46 -14.38
C PHE A 171 -14.42 -11.06 -14.45
N ASP A 172 -14.50 -12.38 -14.43
CA ASP A 172 -15.78 -13.09 -14.38
C ASP A 172 -16.22 -13.35 -12.92
N GLU A 173 -17.39 -13.95 -12.75
CA GLU A 173 -17.94 -14.29 -11.43
C GLU A 173 -17.06 -15.27 -10.65
N ARG A 174 -16.37 -16.18 -11.35
CA ARG A 174 -15.44 -17.12 -10.71
C ARG A 174 -14.21 -16.41 -10.18
N ASP A 175 -13.72 -15.43 -10.93
CA ASP A 175 -12.57 -14.61 -10.56
C ASP A 175 -12.87 -13.78 -9.31
N THR A 176 -13.99 -13.08 -9.28
CA THR A 176 -14.43 -12.28 -8.14
C THR A 176 -14.71 -13.12 -6.91
N SER A 177 -15.31 -14.30 -7.09
CA SER A 177 -15.55 -15.26 -6.01
C SER A 177 -14.26 -15.79 -5.39
N ARG A 178 -13.22 -16.07 -6.21
CA ARG A 178 -11.91 -16.49 -5.70
C ARG A 178 -11.23 -15.39 -4.89
N MET A 179 -11.28 -14.15 -5.38
CA MET A 179 -10.72 -13.01 -4.65
C MET A 179 -11.41 -12.78 -3.29
N ASP A 180 -12.69 -13.10 -3.19
CA ASP A 180 -13.51 -12.94 -1.99
C ASP A 180 -13.58 -14.20 -1.10
N SER A 181 -12.82 -15.24 -1.43
CA SER A 181 -12.91 -16.55 -0.75
C SER A 181 -12.21 -16.61 0.61
N GLY A 182 -11.40 -15.63 0.95
CA GLY A 182 -10.71 -15.53 2.24
C GLY A 182 -11.28 -14.41 3.11
N VAL A 183 -10.43 -13.48 3.53
CA VAL A 183 -10.81 -12.30 4.31
C VAL A 183 -10.82 -11.06 3.43
N THR A 184 -11.98 -10.43 3.33
CA THR A 184 -12.17 -9.17 2.62
C THR A 184 -12.46 -8.05 3.62
N VAL A 185 -11.63 -7.03 3.64
CA VAL A 185 -11.75 -5.89 4.56
C VAL A 185 -11.69 -4.57 3.80
N SER A 186 -12.44 -3.58 4.28
CA SER A 186 -12.42 -2.24 3.71
C SER A 186 -11.55 -1.30 4.53
N SER A 187 -10.88 -0.38 3.83
CA SER A 187 -10.32 0.83 4.41
C SER A 187 -11.26 2.00 4.09
N GLN A 188 -11.85 2.58 5.12
CA GLN A 188 -12.85 3.63 4.98
C GLN A 188 -12.21 5.02 5.04
N VAL A 189 -12.96 6.04 4.63
CA VAL A 189 -12.51 7.43 4.72
C VAL A 189 -12.34 7.85 6.17
N PRO A 190 -11.27 8.59 6.51
CA PRO A 190 -11.00 8.99 7.88
C PRO A 190 -12.05 9.98 8.39
N ASN A 191 -12.51 9.76 9.62
CA ASN A 191 -13.29 10.74 10.39
C ASN A 191 -12.36 11.83 10.95
N TYR A 192 -12.93 12.79 11.68
CA TYR A 192 -12.16 13.89 12.28
C TYR A 192 -11.03 13.37 13.20
N GLU A 193 -11.33 12.40 14.07
CA GLU A 193 -10.38 11.85 15.03
C GLU A 193 -9.18 11.21 14.33
N LEU A 194 -9.43 10.36 13.33
CA LEU A 194 -8.35 9.74 12.55
C LEU A 194 -7.57 10.78 11.76
N LYS A 195 -8.22 11.81 11.19
CA LYS A 195 -7.53 12.93 10.53
C LYS A 195 -6.58 13.65 11.48
N LEU A 196 -7.04 13.96 12.70
CA LEU A 196 -6.20 14.62 13.70
C LEU A 196 -5.00 13.75 14.11
N ASN A 197 -5.23 12.46 14.32
CA ASN A 197 -4.16 11.50 14.63
C ASN A 197 -3.15 11.38 13.49
N LEU A 198 -3.61 11.35 12.23
CA LEU A 198 -2.75 11.38 11.04
C LEU A 198 -1.91 12.65 10.98
N ILE A 199 -2.54 13.82 11.16
CA ILE A 199 -1.85 15.11 11.12
C ILE A 199 -0.79 15.19 12.22
N ASN A 200 -1.12 14.77 13.44
CA ASN A 200 -0.17 14.73 14.55
C ASN A 200 1.01 13.80 14.24
N ALA A 201 0.74 12.59 13.77
CA ALA A 201 1.78 11.62 13.43
C ALA A 201 2.68 12.11 12.29
N PHE A 202 2.13 12.71 11.23
CA PHE A 202 2.90 13.28 10.13
C PHE A 202 3.75 14.46 10.59
N TYR A 203 3.18 15.35 11.39
CA TYR A 203 3.90 16.49 11.94
C TYR A 203 5.11 16.04 12.77
N GLU A 204 4.92 15.14 13.73
CA GLU A 204 5.99 14.63 14.60
C GLU A 204 7.08 13.91 13.79
N ARG A 205 6.69 13.08 12.83
CA ARG A 205 7.64 12.33 11.98
C ARG A 205 8.45 13.23 11.07
N MET A 206 7.82 14.23 10.46
CA MET A 206 8.53 15.18 9.60
C MET A 206 9.54 16.00 10.39
N HIS A 207 9.23 16.34 11.64
CA HIS A 207 10.18 16.96 12.55
C HIS A 207 11.37 16.05 12.85
N GLN A 208 11.11 14.80 13.28
CA GLN A 208 12.15 13.83 13.59
C GLN A 208 13.04 13.51 12.39
N ASP A 209 12.41 13.26 11.22
CA ASP A 209 13.14 13.00 9.98
C ASP A 209 14.01 14.22 9.58
N SER A 210 13.50 15.45 9.78
CA SER A 210 14.24 16.69 9.50
C SER A 210 15.49 16.84 10.39
N GLU A 211 15.39 16.50 11.66
CA GLU A 211 16.52 16.53 12.60
C GLU A 211 17.58 15.47 12.27
N GLN A 212 17.14 14.24 11.94
CA GLN A 212 18.03 13.12 11.66
C GLN A 212 18.71 13.21 10.29
N GLU A 213 17.98 13.64 9.27
CA GLU A 213 18.45 13.71 7.88
C GLU A 213 18.99 15.12 7.52
N HIS A 214 18.98 16.07 8.47
CA HIS A 214 19.38 17.48 8.27
C HIS A 214 18.63 18.15 7.11
N VAL A 215 17.35 17.82 6.93
CA VAL A 215 16.50 18.42 5.89
C VAL A 215 16.08 19.81 6.30
N ALA A 216 16.59 20.83 5.61
CA ALA A 216 16.24 22.22 5.87
C ALA A 216 14.75 22.49 5.55
N GLY A 217 14.14 23.38 6.33
CA GLY A 217 12.81 23.91 6.01
C GLY A 217 11.63 23.18 6.66
N MET A 218 11.87 22.24 7.57
CA MET A 218 10.84 21.43 8.24
C MET A 218 10.89 21.52 9.78
N SER A 219 11.54 22.54 10.33
CA SER A 219 11.75 22.72 11.78
C SER A 219 10.70 23.62 12.46
N GLY A 220 9.76 24.19 11.70
CA GLY A 220 8.74 25.09 12.22
C GLY A 220 7.72 24.41 13.13
N THR A 221 7.02 25.19 13.93
CA THR A 221 6.01 24.72 14.89
C THR A 221 4.61 24.92 14.34
N ILE A 222 3.80 23.84 14.37
CA ILE A 222 2.36 23.89 14.15
C ILE A 222 1.69 23.61 15.49
N SER A 223 1.06 24.62 16.09
CA SER A 223 0.39 24.48 17.39
C SER A 223 -0.76 23.46 17.32
N GLU A 224 -1.17 22.96 18.48
CA GLU A 224 -2.27 22.00 18.58
C GLU A 224 -3.58 22.57 17.98
N ASP A 225 -3.92 23.81 18.29
CA ASP A 225 -5.10 24.48 17.72
C ASP A 225 -5.04 24.56 16.19
N MET A 226 -3.85 24.78 15.62
CA MET A 226 -3.67 24.81 14.18
C MET A 226 -3.82 23.40 13.57
N ARG A 227 -3.33 22.37 14.24
CA ARG A 227 -3.48 20.97 13.79
C ARG A 227 -4.94 20.52 13.86
N GLN A 228 -5.69 20.94 14.88
CA GLN A 228 -7.13 20.70 14.96
C GLN A 228 -7.87 21.38 13.80
N LEU A 229 -7.54 22.63 13.50
CA LEU A 229 -8.11 23.34 12.35
C LEU A 229 -7.75 22.66 11.02
N MET A 230 -6.53 22.14 10.88
CA MET A 230 -6.13 21.37 9.71
C MET A 230 -6.99 20.11 9.55
N ALA A 231 -7.32 19.42 10.63
CA ALA A 231 -8.20 18.25 10.61
C ALA A 231 -9.63 18.60 10.18
N GLU A 232 -10.16 19.76 10.63
CA GLU A 232 -11.47 20.27 10.21
C GLU A 232 -11.51 20.62 8.71
N ARG A 233 -10.40 21.14 8.18
CA ARG A 233 -10.33 21.68 6.81
C ARG A 233 -9.81 20.71 5.78
N SER A 234 -9.17 19.62 6.18
CA SER A 234 -8.61 18.62 5.26
C SER A 234 -9.71 17.72 4.69
N GLY A 235 -9.48 17.23 3.46
CA GLY A 235 -10.30 16.21 2.83
C GLY A 235 -10.11 14.83 3.45
N THR A 236 -10.42 13.79 2.71
CA THR A 236 -10.42 12.40 3.18
C THR A 236 -9.28 11.55 2.60
N ASN A 237 -8.53 12.10 1.66
CA ASN A 237 -7.39 11.40 1.05
C ASN A 237 -6.14 11.57 1.92
N ILE A 238 -5.64 10.49 2.47
CA ILE A 238 -4.51 10.49 3.43
C ILE A 238 -3.22 11.04 2.80
N ARG A 239 -2.96 10.76 1.52
CA ARG A 239 -1.80 11.33 0.81
C ARG A 239 -1.90 12.84 0.67
N VAL A 240 -3.11 13.36 0.44
CA VAL A 240 -3.36 14.79 0.38
C VAL A 240 -3.20 15.44 1.76
N ILE A 241 -3.66 14.76 2.82
CA ILE A 241 -3.46 15.20 4.21
C ILE A 241 -1.97 15.29 4.54
N GLU A 242 -1.18 14.28 4.19
CA GLU A 242 0.28 14.27 4.39
C GLU A 242 0.96 15.46 3.68
N GLY A 243 0.65 15.67 2.40
CA GLY A 243 1.15 16.81 1.64
C GLY A 243 0.68 18.17 2.19
N PHE A 244 -0.50 18.22 2.83
CA PHE A 244 -0.99 19.41 3.50
C PHE A 244 -0.16 19.71 4.77
N VAL A 245 0.12 18.71 5.59
CA VAL A 245 1.00 18.86 6.76
C VAL A 245 2.39 19.34 6.35
N GLN A 246 2.97 18.75 5.32
CA GLN A 246 4.26 19.16 4.78
C GLN A 246 4.26 20.62 4.33
N THR A 247 3.23 21.05 3.62
CA THR A 247 3.09 22.43 3.15
C THR A 247 2.93 23.42 4.30
N CYS A 248 2.13 23.07 5.31
CA CYS A 248 1.96 23.90 6.51
C CYS A 248 3.28 24.01 7.32
N LEU A 249 4.00 22.90 7.44
CA LEU A 249 5.28 22.88 8.17
C LEU A 249 6.35 23.75 7.47
N MET A 250 6.44 23.69 6.15
CA MET A 250 7.32 24.56 5.38
C MET A 250 6.96 26.05 5.58
N ASN A 251 5.67 26.38 5.58
CA ASN A 251 5.21 27.75 5.83
C ASN A 251 5.49 28.21 7.27
N ALA A 252 5.30 27.35 8.27
CA ALA A 252 5.63 27.61 9.65
C ALA A 252 7.13 27.94 9.80
N THR A 253 7.99 27.09 9.26
CA THR A 253 9.44 27.30 9.28
C THR A 253 9.84 28.64 8.67
N ARG A 254 9.29 28.97 7.48
CA ARG A 254 9.58 30.23 6.79
C ARG A 254 9.12 31.46 7.58
N LYS A 255 7.95 31.37 8.25
CA LYS A 255 7.43 32.47 9.07
C LYS A 255 8.27 32.68 10.32
N GLU A 256 8.66 31.61 11.00
CA GLU A 256 9.52 31.69 12.21
C GLU A 256 10.87 32.31 11.92
N GLN A 257 11.47 31.98 10.76
CA GLN A 257 12.71 32.64 10.31
C GLN A 257 12.58 34.15 10.12
N LYS A 258 11.35 34.65 9.93
CA LYS A 258 11.04 36.08 9.81
C LYS A 258 10.46 36.68 11.08
N GLY A 259 10.51 35.95 12.19
CA GLY A 259 10.00 36.40 13.49
C GLY A 259 8.46 36.31 13.66
N GLY A 260 7.79 35.58 12.78
CA GLY A 260 6.35 35.30 12.84
C GLY A 260 6.02 33.87 13.23
N ALA A 261 4.73 33.53 13.18
CA ALA A 261 4.22 32.17 13.40
C ALA A 261 3.10 31.83 12.40
N LEU A 262 2.89 30.56 12.17
CA LEU A 262 1.75 30.06 11.40
C LEU A 262 0.46 30.40 12.13
N ASN A 263 -0.50 30.96 11.42
CA ASN A 263 -1.76 31.38 11.99
C ASN A 263 -2.99 30.76 11.28
N ARG A 264 -4.18 31.03 11.81
CA ARG A 264 -5.43 30.49 11.31
C ARG A 264 -5.70 30.81 9.83
N GLU A 265 -5.38 32.04 9.42
CA GLU A 265 -5.58 32.50 8.03
C GLU A 265 -4.69 31.72 7.05
N ASP A 266 -3.46 31.41 7.47
CA ASP A 266 -2.56 30.60 6.68
C ASP A 266 -3.11 29.19 6.46
N ILE A 267 -3.62 28.54 7.50
CA ILE A 267 -4.22 27.21 7.41
C ILE A 267 -5.40 27.22 6.44
N VAL A 268 -6.31 28.17 6.55
CA VAL A 268 -7.49 28.30 5.67
C VAL A 268 -7.04 28.50 4.21
N ARG A 269 -6.10 29.40 3.99
CA ARG A 269 -5.57 29.68 2.64
C ARG A 269 -4.90 28.43 2.04
N LEU A 270 -4.08 27.73 2.80
CA LEU A 270 -3.37 26.53 2.33
C LEU A 270 -4.32 25.36 2.10
N ALA A 271 -5.37 25.21 2.92
CA ALA A 271 -6.40 24.20 2.73
C ALA A 271 -7.20 24.44 1.42
N ASN A 272 -7.50 25.68 1.10
CA ASN A 272 -8.24 26.04 -0.13
C ASN A 272 -7.41 25.84 -1.40
N SER A 273 -6.09 25.65 -1.30
CA SER A 273 -5.20 25.40 -2.44
C SER A 273 -5.00 23.91 -2.74
N LYS A 274 -5.56 23.03 -1.94
CA LYS A 274 -5.53 21.56 -2.08
C LYS A 274 -6.85 21.02 -2.58
#